data_08cdd63bffad3aa281ba970d106b2733
#
_entry.id   08cdd63bffad3aa281ba970d106b2733
#
_cell.length_a   1.000
_cell.length_b   1.000
_cell.length_c   1.000
_cell.angle_alpha   90.00
_cell.angle_beta   90.00
_cell.angle_gamma   90.00
#
_symmetry.space_group_name_H-M   'P 1'
#
loop_
_entity.id
_entity.type
_entity.pdbx_description
1 polymer ?
#
loop_
_entity_poly.entity_id
_entity_poly.type
_entity_poly.pdbx_seq_one_letter_code
_entity_poly.pdbx_strand_id
1 'polypeptide(L)'
;MALDTLQARGRTLSLYERYGALLTEHQREVLDLYLRNDWSLAEIAQHQRTSRAAVHDIVRRSTLALHDYEKRLGLLAESARRRRDIASLKRQIARLEGSV
;
A
#
# COMPACT_ATOMS: atom_id res chain seq x y z
N MET A 1 16.69 -3.52 -9.06
CA MET A 1 16.83 -2.09 -8.86
C MET A 1 16.28 -1.70 -7.50
N ALA A 2 17.21 -1.38 -6.62
CA ALA A 2 16.90 -1.20 -5.20
C ALA A 2 16.00 0.01 -4.92
N LEU A 3 16.19 1.10 -5.65
CA LEU A 3 15.40 2.33 -5.45
C LEU A 3 13.94 2.12 -5.82
N ASP A 4 13.70 1.44 -6.95
CA ASP A 4 12.34 1.12 -7.38
C ASP A 4 11.66 0.20 -6.37
N THR A 5 12.43 -0.69 -5.73
CA THR A 5 11.91 -1.62 -4.75
C THR A 5 11.36 -0.91 -3.51
N LEU A 6 12.06 0.09 -3.00
CA LEU A 6 11.60 0.84 -1.81
C LEU A 6 10.35 1.65 -2.12
N GLN A 7 10.32 2.35 -3.25
CA GLN A 7 9.14 3.10 -3.68
C GLN A 7 7.97 2.17 -3.95
N ALA A 8 8.24 1.04 -4.60
CA ALA A 8 7.21 0.04 -4.90
C ALA A 8 6.62 -0.55 -3.62
N ARG A 9 7.45 -0.82 -2.61
CA ARG A 9 6.97 -1.33 -1.32
C ARG A 9 6.10 -0.30 -0.61
N GLY A 10 6.51 0.97 -0.62
CA GLY A 10 5.73 2.04 -0.02
C GLY A 10 4.38 2.21 -0.69
N ARG A 11 4.36 2.17 -2.01
CA ARG A 11 3.11 2.23 -2.76
C ARG A 11 2.22 1.02 -2.47
N THR A 12 2.80 -0.18 -2.45
CA THR A 12 2.06 -1.39 -2.15
C THR A 12 1.49 -1.35 -0.73
N LEU A 13 2.24 -0.85 0.24
CA LEU A 13 1.75 -0.69 1.61
C LEU A 13 0.55 0.25 1.65
N SER A 14 0.61 1.38 0.95
CA SER A 14 -0.52 2.32 0.86
C SER A 14 -1.75 1.67 0.25
N LEU A 15 -1.56 0.88 -0.81
CA LEU A 15 -2.65 0.14 -1.44
C LEU A 15 -3.20 -0.93 -0.50
N TYR A 16 -2.33 -1.61 0.24
CA TYR A 16 -2.74 -2.61 1.21
C TYR A 16 -3.57 -1.99 2.34
N GLU A 17 -3.18 -0.83 2.83
CA GLU A 17 -3.95 -0.14 3.85
C GLU A 17 -5.34 0.24 3.35
N ARG A 18 -5.45 0.61 2.07
CA ARG A 18 -6.72 1.03 1.48
C ARG A 18 -7.61 -0.15 1.08
N TYR A 19 -7.04 -1.16 0.45
CA TYR A 19 -7.79 -2.25 -0.18
C TYR A 19 -7.56 -3.62 0.44
N GLY A 20 -6.74 -3.74 1.48
CA GLY A 20 -6.40 -5.04 2.07
C GLY A 20 -7.61 -5.85 2.49
N ALA A 21 -8.69 -5.19 2.92
CA ALA A 21 -9.90 -5.87 3.33
C ALA A 21 -10.58 -6.67 2.20
N LEU A 22 -10.25 -6.36 0.94
CA LEU A 22 -10.78 -7.05 -0.22
C LEU A 22 -9.99 -8.32 -0.58
N LEU A 23 -8.84 -8.51 0.06
CA LEU A 23 -8.02 -9.71 -0.15
C LEU A 23 -8.55 -10.87 0.70
N THR A 24 -8.15 -12.09 0.34
CA THR A 24 -8.45 -13.25 1.19
C THR A 24 -7.71 -13.12 2.51
N GLU A 25 -8.18 -13.83 3.53
CA GLU A 25 -7.55 -13.84 4.84
C GLU A 25 -6.08 -14.27 4.76
N HIS A 26 -5.79 -15.32 3.98
CA HIS A 26 -4.43 -15.83 3.81
C HIS A 26 -3.53 -14.79 3.13
N GLN A 27 -4.04 -14.11 2.09
CA GLN A 27 -3.29 -13.05 1.41
C GLN A 27 -2.97 -11.89 2.36
N ARG A 28 -3.95 -11.51 3.20
CA ARG A 28 -3.73 -10.45 4.19
C ARG A 28 -2.69 -10.83 5.22
N GLU A 29 -2.74 -12.08 5.70
CA GLU A 29 -1.74 -12.58 6.65
C GLU A 29 -0.33 -12.46 6.10
N VAL A 30 -0.13 -12.96 4.89
CA VAL A 30 1.18 -12.93 4.24
C VAL A 30 1.65 -11.49 4.00
N LEU A 31 0.78 -10.64 3.45
CA LEU A 31 1.15 -9.25 3.18
C LEU A 31 1.40 -8.46 4.46
N ASP A 32 0.68 -8.76 5.53
CA ASP A 32 0.91 -8.09 6.80
C ASP A 32 2.31 -8.39 7.34
N LEU A 33 2.72 -9.64 7.28
CA LEU A 33 4.08 -10.04 7.69
C LEU A 33 5.13 -9.39 6.78
N TYR A 34 4.89 -9.38 5.48
CA TYR A 34 5.85 -8.88 4.51
C TYR A 34 5.96 -7.35 4.53
N LEU A 35 4.84 -6.64 4.52
CA LEU A 35 4.81 -5.18 4.37
C LEU A 35 4.91 -4.43 5.69
N ARG A 36 4.25 -4.90 6.73
CA ARG A 36 4.24 -4.21 8.03
C ARG A 36 5.31 -4.68 8.97
N ASN A 37 5.59 -5.98 8.99
CA ASN A 37 6.54 -6.56 9.93
C ASN A 37 7.92 -6.80 9.32
N ASP A 38 8.11 -6.47 8.06
CA ASP A 38 9.39 -6.57 7.37
C ASP A 38 10.00 -7.97 7.36
N TRP A 39 9.17 -9.00 7.38
CA TRP A 39 9.67 -10.37 7.28
C TRP A 39 10.13 -10.67 5.87
N SER A 40 11.20 -11.45 5.75
CA SER A 40 11.65 -11.95 4.47
C SER A 40 10.70 -13.05 3.96
N LEU A 41 10.77 -13.33 2.66
CA LEU A 41 9.97 -14.41 2.07
C LEU A 41 10.32 -15.76 2.73
N ALA A 42 11.60 -15.98 3.04
CA ALA A 42 12.06 -17.20 3.69
C ALA A 42 11.47 -17.33 5.10
N GLU A 43 11.45 -16.25 5.86
CA GLU A 43 10.88 -16.24 7.21
C GLU A 43 9.38 -16.54 7.18
N ILE A 44 8.65 -15.92 6.24
CA ILE A 44 7.22 -16.17 6.07
C ILE A 44 6.98 -17.62 5.68
N ALA A 45 7.77 -18.13 4.73
CA ALA A 45 7.66 -19.53 4.28
C ALA A 45 7.84 -20.50 5.43
N GLN A 46 8.83 -20.27 6.29
CA GLN A 46 9.07 -21.10 7.46
C GLN A 46 7.89 -21.04 8.44
N HIS A 47 7.38 -19.85 8.70
CA HIS A 47 6.24 -19.65 9.59
C HIS A 47 4.96 -20.30 9.05
N GLN A 48 4.73 -20.20 7.75
CA GLN A 48 3.54 -20.75 7.10
C GLN A 48 3.69 -22.22 6.70
N ARG A 49 4.87 -22.81 6.95
CA ARG A 49 5.18 -24.20 6.59
C ARG A 49 5.00 -24.46 5.10
N THR A 50 5.50 -23.59 4.29
CA THR A 50 5.41 -23.68 2.84
C THR A 50 6.75 -23.29 2.21
N SER A 51 6.84 -23.29 0.87
CA SER A 51 8.07 -22.93 0.19
C SER A 51 8.18 -21.41 0.01
N ARG A 52 9.43 -20.92 -0.12
CA ARG A 52 9.68 -19.52 -0.42
C ARG A 52 9.04 -19.13 -1.76
N ALA A 53 9.07 -20.04 -2.75
CA ALA A 53 8.43 -19.78 -4.04
C ALA A 53 6.92 -19.61 -3.91
N ALA A 54 6.27 -20.39 -3.06
CA ALA A 54 4.84 -20.26 -2.82
C ALA A 54 4.49 -18.92 -2.18
N VAL A 55 5.30 -18.47 -1.20
CA VAL A 55 5.12 -17.17 -0.57
C VAL A 55 5.33 -16.04 -1.58
N HIS A 56 6.37 -16.14 -2.39
CA HIS A 56 6.64 -15.18 -3.46
C HIS A 56 5.43 -15.04 -4.40
N ASP A 57 4.83 -16.17 -4.77
CA ASP A 57 3.65 -16.16 -5.64
C ASP A 57 2.46 -15.48 -4.98
N ILE A 58 2.24 -15.74 -3.69
CA ILE A 58 1.15 -15.10 -2.94
C ILE A 58 1.37 -13.58 -2.88
N VAL A 59 2.58 -13.15 -2.56
CA VAL A 59 2.91 -11.72 -2.52
C VAL A 59 2.68 -11.08 -3.89
N ARG A 60 3.15 -11.73 -4.96
CA ARG A 60 2.98 -11.21 -6.31
C ARG A 60 1.51 -11.09 -6.71
N ARG A 61 0.73 -12.15 -6.51
CA ARG A 61 -0.70 -12.14 -6.85
C ARG A 61 -1.48 -11.14 -6.04
N SER A 62 -1.20 -11.04 -4.75
CA SER A 62 -1.86 -10.10 -3.86
C SER A 62 -1.53 -8.66 -4.25
N THR A 63 -0.28 -8.38 -4.58
CA THR A 63 0.14 -7.05 -5.03
C THR A 63 -0.56 -6.67 -6.33
N LEU A 64 -0.64 -7.61 -7.29
CA LEU A 64 -1.36 -7.36 -8.54
C LEU A 64 -2.84 -7.07 -8.30
N ALA A 65 -3.46 -7.80 -7.37
CA ALA A 65 -4.86 -7.57 -7.01
C ALA A 65 -5.06 -6.16 -6.44
N LEU A 66 -4.17 -5.72 -5.55
CA LEU A 66 -4.24 -4.38 -4.97
C LEU A 66 -4.13 -3.29 -6.04
N HIS A 67 -3.19 -3.44 -6.98
CA HIS A 67 -3.05 -2.50 -8.09
C HIS A 67 -4.28 -2.51 -9.00
N ASP A 68 -4.88 -3.66 -9.22
CA ASP A 68 -6.10 -3.76 -10.00
C ASP A 68 -7.26 -3.06 -9.31
N TYR A 69 -7.40 -3.21 -8.00
CA TYR A 69 -8.42 -2.48 -7.24
C TYR A 69 -8.24 -0.97 -7.37
N GLU A 70 -7.01 -0.49 -7.26
CA GLU A 70 -6.73 0.94 -7.40
C GLU A 70 -7.08 1.42 -8.81
N LYS A 71 -6.73 0.65 -9.83
CA LYS A 71 -7.04 0.99 -11.21
C LYS A 71 -8.55 1.13 -11.43
N ARG A 72 -9.33 0.26 -10.80
CA ARG A 72 -10.79 0.25 -10.95
C ARG A 72 -11.49 1.27 -10.07
N LEU A 73 -11.05 1.42 -8.83
CA LEU A 73 -11.75 2.22 -7.83
C LEU A 73 -11.16 3.62 -7.65
N GLY A 74 -9.85 3.78 -7.83
CA GLY A 74 -9.18 5.08 -7.78
C GLY A 74 -9.25 5.80 -6.44
N LEU A 75 -9.53 5.08 -5.33
CA LEU A 75 -9.72 5.72 -4.04
C LEU A 75 -8.45 6.33 -3.47
N LEU A 76 -7.29 5.74 -3.73
CA LEU A 76 -6.02 6.27 -3.26
C LEU A 76 -5.68 7.58 -3.97
N ALA A 77 -5.86 7.61 -5.28
CA ALA A 77 -5.64 8.83 -6.07
C ALA A 77 -6.61 9.94 -5.66
N GLU A 78 -7.87 9.59 -5.41
CA GLU A 78 -8.87 10.53 -4.94
C GLU A 78 -8.51 11.11 -3.58
N SER A 79 -8.06 10.30 -2.64
CA SER A 79 -7.63 10.75 -1.32
C SER A 79 -6.44 11.70 -1.41
N ALA A 80 -5.48 11.41 -2.28
CA ALA A 80 -4.31 12.27 -2.50
C ALA A 80 -4.73 13.64 -3.06
N ARG A 81 -5.65 13.65 -4.01
CA ARG A 81 -6.20 14.88 -4.57
C ARG A 81 -6.90 15.70 -3.50
N ARG A 82 -7.72 15.05 -2.68
CA ARG A 82 -8.45 15.72 -1.60
C ARG A 82 -7.51 16.36 -0.59
N ARG A 83 -6.43 15.67 -0.22
CA ARG A 83 -5.44 16.23 0.68
C ARG A 83 -4.73 17.46 0.10
N ARG A 84 -4.41 17.43 -1.19
CA ARG A 84 -3.82 18.58 -1.88
C ARG A 84 -4.76 19.77 -1.92
N ASP A 85 -6.04 19.53 -2.15
CA ASP A 85 -7.06 20.58 -2.17
C ASP A 85 -7.20 21.21 -0.80
N ILE A 86 -7.25 20.41 0.26
CA ILE A 86 -7.33 20.91 1.64
C ILE A 86 -6.09 21.75 1.98
N ALA A 87 -4.91 21.29 1.62
CA ALA A 87 -3.67 22.02 1.87
C ALA A 87 -3.66 23.36 1.13
N SER A 88 -4.15 23.38 -0.11
CA SER A 88 -4.27 24.61 -0.89
C SER A 88 -5.24 25.59 -0.24
N LEU A 89 -6.40 25.11 0.21
CA LEU A 89 -7.37 25.95 0.90
C LEU A 89 -6.81 26.53 2.19
N LYS A 90 -6.09 25.74 2.97
CA LYS A 90 -5.45 26.21 4.20
C LYS A 90 -4.45 27.32 3.92
N ARG A 91 -3.66 27.20 2.85
CA ARG A 91 -2.73 28.25 2.45
C ARG A 91 -3.44 29.54 2.04
N GLN A 92 -4.56 29.42 1.33
CA GLN A 92 -5.36 30.58 0.94
C GLN A 92 -5.96 31.30 2.14
N ILE A 93 -6.47 30.54 3.10
CA ILE A 93 -7.02 31.10 4.34
C ILE A 93 -5.92 31.83 5.13
N ALA A 94 -4.74 31.22 5.24
CA ALA A 94 -3.62 31.83 5.95
C ALA A 94 -3.21 33.17 5.32
N ARG A 95 -3.22 33.25 3.97
CA ARG A 95 -2.90 34.49 3.26
C ARG A 95 -3.94 35.57 3.54
N LEU A 96 -5.23 35.20 3.56
CA LEU A 96 -6.29 36.16 3.85
C LEU A 96 -6.21 36.67 5.29
N GLU A 97 -5.91 35.78 6.24
CA GLU A 97 -5.71 36.20 7.64
C GLU A 97 -4.50 37.10 7.79
N GLY A 98 -3.43 36.83 7.05
CA GLY A 98 -2.23 37.64 7.07
C GLY A 98 -2.40 39.01 6.41
N SER A 99 -3.46 39.20 5.59
CA SER A 99 -3.72 40.47 4.91
C SER A 99 -4.44 41.47 5.77
N VAL A 100 -4.95 41.03 6.89
CA VAL A 100 -5.66 41.88 7.84
C VAL A 100 -4.71 42.46 8.86
#